data_abf9a2534a195a4aff178f1cddbc29b8
#
_entry.id   abf9a2534a195a4aff178f1cddbc29b8
#
_cell.length_a   1.000
_cell.length_b   1.000
_cell.length_c   1.000
_cell.angle_alpha   90.00
_cell.angle_beta   90.00
_cell.angle_gamma   90.00
#
_symmetry.space_group_name_H-M   'P 1'
#
loop_
_entity.id
_entity.type
_entity.pdbx_description
1 polymer ?
#
loop_
_entity_poly.entity_id
_entity_poly.type
_entity_poly.pdbx_seq_one_letter_code
_entity_poly.pdbx_strand_id
1 'polypeptide(L)'
;MYRHFETARLNIRPLHLDDKNFILELVNTKAWLQFIGNRKINTLKTAEEYIQKIIDNKNFFYSVFELKNTNLPIGIITFLYRDNHQHPDIGFAILPKFEKKGYAFEASNAYLDLVKKEIIEDKIIAITLPENTASIKLIEKLGLIYEADFLDNDETLQLYSMKIK
;
A
#
# COMPACT_ATOMS: atom_id res chain seq x y z
N MET A 1 2.18 -14.30 3.99
CA MET A 1 2.17 -12.88 3.58
C MET A 1 2.23 -11.88 4.73
N TYR A 2 1.63 -12.14 5.86
CA TYR A 2 1.82 -11.33 7.07
C TYR A 2 3.08 -11.77 7.82
N ARG A 3 4.18 -11.12 7.54
CA ARG A 3 5.44 -11.36 8.26
C ARG A 3 6.02 -10.06 8.78
N HIS A 4 6.73 -10.16 9.89
CA HIS A 4 7.61 -9.12 10.36
C HIS A 4 8.98 -9.30 9.69
N PHE A 5 9.48 -8.26 9.06
CA PHE A 5 10.83 -8.22 8.49
C PHE A 5 11.40 -6.81 8.53
N GLU A 6 12.69 -6.71 8.29
CA GLU A 6 13.43 -5.48 8.44
C GLU A 6 14.17 -5.12 7.14
N THR A 7 14.36 -3.83 6.95
CA THR A 7 15.26 -3.26 5.94
C THR A 7 16.42 -2.51 6.63
N ALA A 8 17.18 -1.73 5.90
CA ALA A 8 18.23 -0.90 6.48
C ALA A 8 17.68 0.12 7.50
N ARG A 9 16.53 0.74 7.20
CA ARG A 9 15.99 1.86 7.99
C ARG A 9 14.60 1.58 8.60
N LEU A 10 13.93 0.49 8.20
CA LEU A 10 12.54 0.24 8.51
C LEU A 10 12.31 -1.12 9.14
N ASN A 11 11.31 -1.19 10.02
CA ASN A 11 10.62 -2.42 10.39
C ASN A 11 9.31 -2.48 9.62
N ILE A 12 8.99 -3.61 9.02
CA ILE A 12 7.73 -3.86 8.32
C ILE A 12 6.98 -4.96 9.08
N ARG A 13 5.75 -4.70 9.43
CA ARG A 13 4.92 -5.61 10.23
C ARG A 13 3.44 -5.56 9.81
N PRO A 14 2.64 -6.58 10.17
CA PRO A 14 1.20 -6.53 9.99
C PRO A 14 0.56 -5.31 10.65
N LEU A 15 -0.54 -4.84 10.07
CA LEU A 15 -1.41 -3.82 10.66
C LEU A 15 -2.08 -4.37 11.93
N HIS A 16 -2.09 -3.56 13.00
CA HIS A 16 -2.71 -3.88 14.29
C HIS A 16 -3.77 -2.85 14.67
N LEU A 17 -4.69 -3.20 15.57
CA LEU A 17 -5.69 -2.27 16.10
C LEU A 17 -5.06 -1.05 16.82
N ASP A 18 -3.88 -1.22 17.39
CA ASP A 18 -3.14 -0.13 18.04
C ASP A 18 -2.66 0.95 17.07
N ASP A 19 -2.64 0.66 15.76
CA ASP A 19 -2.27 1.62 14.72
C ASP A 19 -3.36 2.67 14.43
N LYS A 20 -4.45 2.69 15.18
CA LYS A 20 -5.61 3.57 14.93
C LYS A 20 -5.27 5.06 14.88
N ASN A 21 -4.35 5.55 15.70
CA ASN A 21 -3.90 6.95 15.64
C ASN A 21 -3.17 7.24 14.32
N PHE A 22 -2.26 6.36 13.93
CA PHE A 22 -1.51 6.45 12.69
C PHE A 22 -2.44 6.36 11.46
N ILE A 23 -3.35 5.39 11.44
CA ILE A 23 -4.32 5.23 10.34
C ILE A 23 -5.25 6.44 10.25
N LEU A 24 -5.74 6.96 11.38
CA LEU A 24 -6.56 8.18 11.40
C LEU A 24 -5.81 9.37 10.77
N GLU A 25 -4.53 9.54 11.08
CA GLU A 25 -3.69 10.57 10.46
C GLU A 25 -3.51 10.31 8.96
N LEU A 26 -3.11 9.09 8.57
CA LEU A 26 -2.76 8.74 7.19
C LEU A 26 -3.93 8.88 6.21
N VAL A 27 -5.11 8.35 6.56
CA VAL A 27 -6.28 8.36 5.66
C VAL A 27 -6.93 9.73 5.48
N ASN A 28 -6.56 10.70 6.31
CA ASN A 28 -7.00 12.09 6.23
C ASN A 28 -5.95 13.03 5.64
N THR A 29 -4.82 12.52 5.17
CA THR A 29 -3.85 13.32 4.43
C THR A 29 -4.42 13.78 3.09
N LYS A 30 -3.93 14.93 2.60
CA LYS A 30 -4.37 15.48 1.31
C LYS A 30 -4.19 14.47 0.17
N ALA A 31 -3.04 13.80 0.11
CA ALA A 31 -2.74 12.82 -0.92
C ALA A 31 -3.69 11.61 -0.86
N TRP A 32 -3.97 11.10 0.35
CA TRP A 32 -4.94 10.02 0.51
C TRP A 32 -6.33 10.40 0.02
N LEU A 33 -6.84 11.54 0.46
CA LEU A 33 -8.18 12.03 0.08
C LEU A 33 -8.29 12.29 -1.42
N GLN A 34 -7.22 12.77 -2.04
CA GLN A 34 -7.17 13.09 -3.46
C GLN A 34 -7.04 11.84 -4.34
N PHE A 35 -6.18 10.88 -3.98
CA PHE A 35 -5.77 9.78 -4.86
C PHE A 35 -6.29 8.40 -4.46
N ILE A 36 -6.73 8.22 -3.20
CA ILE A 36 -7.22 6.93 -2.69
C ILE A 36 -8.71 7.01 -2.35
N GLY A 37 -9.16 8.15 -1.85
CA GLY A 37 -10.55 8.45 -1.58
C GLY A 37 -10.88 8.62 -0.10
N ASN A 38 -12.01 9.27 0.16
CA ASN A 38 -12.48 9.54 1.51
C ASN A 38 -13.14 8.31 2.12
N ARG A 39 -12.53 7.74 3.15
CA ARG A 39 -13.04 6.59 3.91
C ARG A 39 -14.01 6.98 5.02
N LYS A 40 -14.28 8.29 5.20
CA LYS A 40 -15.13 8.84 6.28
C LYS A 40 -14.68 8.42 7.69
N ILE A 41 -13.37 8.32 7.88
CA ILE A 41 -12.73 7.96 9.15
C ILE A 41 -12.31 9.24 9.85
N ASN A 42 -13.10 9.67 10.84
CA ASN A 42 -12.92 10.96 11.50
C ASN A 42 -12.65 10.84 13.02
N THR A 43 -12.70 9.62 13.55
CA THR A 43 -12.49 9.33 14.97
C THR A 43 -11.62 8.09 15.15
N LEU A 44 -11.06 7.95 16.35
CA LEU A 44 -10.30 6.73 16.70
C LEU A 44 -11.18 5.48 16.63
N LYS A 45 -12.45 5.59 16.98
CA LYS A 45 -13.39 4.47 16.87
C LYS A 45 -13.60 4.05 15.43
N THR A 46 -13.85 4.99 14.52
CA THR A 46 -14.01 4.65 13.08
C THR A 46 -12.71 4.15 12.47
N ALA A 47 -11.54 4.61 12.94
CA ALA A 47 -10.25 4.06 12.52
C ALA A 47 -10.07 2.61 13.00
N GLU A 48 -10.43 2.30 14.24
CA GLU A 48 -10.39 0.94 14.79
C GLU A 48 -11.33 -0.01 14.03
N GLU A 49 -12.57 0.42 13.75
CA GLU A 49 -13.53 -0.35 12.94
C GLU A 49 -13.03 -0.59 11.51
N TYR A 50 -12.36 0.39 10.92
CA TYR A 50 -11.73 0.26 9.60
C TYR A 50 -10.59 -0.76 9.62
N ILE A 51 -9.70 -0.69 10.60
CA ILE A 51 -8.60 -1.66 10.77
C ILE A 51 -9.16 -3.07 10.97
N GLN A 52 -10.20 -3.22 11.82
CA GLN A 52 -10.81 -4.52 12.09
C GLN A 52 -11.36 -5.16 10.80
N LYS A 53 -12.05 -4.39 9.96
CA LYS A 53 -12.53 -4.87 8.65
C LYS A 53 -11.42 -5.34 7.73
N ILE A 54 -10.26 -4.67 7.76
CA ILE A 54 -9.09 -5.07 6.98
C ILE A 54 -8.53 -6.38 7.52
N ILE A 55 -8.36 -6.51 8.84
CA ILE A 55 -7.79 -7.70 9.49
C ILE A 55 -8.67 -8.92 9.27
N ASP A 56 -9.99 -8.74 9.29
CA ASP A 56 -10.96 -9.82 9.08
C ASP A 56 -11.05 -10.28 7.62
N ASN A 57 -10.56 -9.47 6.69
CA ASN A 57 -10.58 -9.82 5.26
C ASN A 57 -9.34 -10.64 4.87
N LYS A 58 -9.56 -11.91 4.55
CA LYS A 58 -8.48 -12.86 4.20
C LYS A 58 -7.75 -12.53 2.89
N ASN A 59 -8.33 -11.65 2.06
CA ASN A 59 -7.77 -11.23 0.78
C ASN A 59 -6.98 -9.92 0.87
N PHE A 60 -6.97 -9.26 2.05
CA PHE A 60 -6.34 -7.96 2.24
C PHE A 60 -5.17 -8.08 3.21
N PHE A 61 -3.98 -7.75 2.73
CA PHE A 61 -2.75 -7.75 3.51
C PHE A 61 -2.21 -6.32 3.60
N TYR A 62 -2.41 -5.69 4.76
CA TYR A 62 -1.87 -4.37 5.07
C TYR A 62 -0.66 -4.53 5.99
N SER A 63 0.48 -4.02 5.54
CA SER A 63 1.71 -3.97 6.34
C SER A 63 2.06 -2.53 6.65
N VAL A 64 2.31 -2.25 7.92
CA VAL A 64 2.83 -0.96 8.37
C VAL A 64 4.34 -0.98 8.27
N PHE A 65 4.95 0.07 7.74
CA PHE A 65 6.38 0.30 7.86
C PHE A 65 6.67 1.46 8.81
N GLU A 66 7.59 1.23 9.71
CA GLU A 66 7.97 2.14 10.78
C GLU A 66 9.47 2.37 10.83
N LEU A 67 9.90 3.52 11.35
CA LEU A 67 11.32 3.84 11.52
C LEU A 67 11.94 2.91 12.56
N LYS A 68 13.05 2.24 12.21
CA LYS A 68 13.73 1.25 13.05
C LYS A 68 14.17 1.76 14.41
N ASN A 69 14.62 3.00 14.46
CA ASN A 69 15.19 3.62 15.66
C ASN A 69 14.15 4.18 16.64
N THR A 70 12.92 4.40 16.21
CA THR A 70 11.86 5.02 17.02
C THR A 70 10.57 4.20 17.08
N ASN A 71 10.45 3.17 16.25
CA ASN A 71 9.22 2.39 16.02
C ASN A 71 8.01 3.29 15.65
N LEU A 72 8.30 4.43 15.02
CA LEU A 72 7.26 5.36 14.57
C LEU A 72 6.67 4.88 13.24
N PRO A 73 5.37 4.55 13.17
CA PRO A 73 4.69 4.24 11.93
C PRO A 73 4.71 5.44 10.99
N ILE A 74 5.13 5.23 9.74
CA ILE A 74 5.27 6.30 8.75
C ILE A 74 4.53 6.03 7.44
N GLY A 75 4.15 4.78 7.18
CA GLY A 75 3.42 4.41 5.97
C GLY A 75 2.90 2.99 5.99
N ILE A 76 2.20 2.63 4.93
CA ILE A 76 1.65 1.29 4.71
C ILE A 76 1.99 0.76 3.32
N ILE A 77 2.08 -0.55 3.22
CA ILE A 77 2.03 -1.32 1.98
C ILE A 77 0.75 -2.12 2.02
N THR A 78 0.03 -2.16 0.91
CA THR A 78 -1.14 -3.01 0.74
C THR A 78 -0.87 -4.06 -0.34
N PHE A 79 -1.34 -5.28 -0.12
CA PHE A 79 -1.31 -6.35 -1.10
C PHE A 79 -2.68 -7.01 -1.11
N LEU A 80 -3.43 -6.81 -2.18
CA LEU A 80 -4.86 -7.03 -2.19
C LEU A 80 -5.25 -8.00 -3.32
N TYR A 81 -5.97 -9.05 -2.98
CA TYR A 81 -6.69 -9.89 -3.94
C TYR A 81 -8.09 -9.32 -4.10
N ARG A 82 -8.30 -8.53 -5.17
CA ARG A 82 -9.58 -7.89 -5.46
C ARG A 82 -10.43 -8.77 -6.36
N ASP A 83 -11.74 -8.83 -6.11
CA ASP A 83 -12.69 -9.67 -6.88
C ASP A 83 -12.75 -9.31 -8.37
N ASN A 84 -12.49 -8.04 -8.71
CA ASN A 84 -12.53 -7.53 -10.08
C ASN A 84 -11.18 -7.59 -10.82
N HIS A 85 -10.13 -8.16 -10.21
CA HIS A 85 -8.81 -8.33 -10.82
C HIS A 85 -8.32 -9.76 -10.67
N GLN A 86 -7.69 -10.29 -11.73
CA GLN A 86 -7.13 -11.66 -11.73
C GLN A 86 -5.83 -11.79 -10.94
N HIS A 87 -5.12 -10.67 -10.74
CA HIS A 87 -3.80 -10.64 -10.11
C HIS A 87 -3.83 -9.75 -8.87
N PRO A 88 -2.99 -10.07 -7.86
CA PRO A 88 -2.89 -9.25 -6.66
C PRO A 88 -2.35 -7.85 -6.97
N ASP A 89 -2.92 -6.87 -6.30
CA ASP A 89 -2.63 -5.45 -6.44
C ASP A 89 -1.74 -4.98 -5.29
N ILE A 90 -0.58 -4.41 -5.61
CA ILE A 90 0.29 -3.75 -4.63
C ILE A 90 0.02 -2.24 -4.61
N GLY A 91 -0.20 -1.73 -3.40
CA GLY A 91 -0.34 -0.29 -3.15
C GLY A 91 0.53 0.17 -1.98
N PHE A 92 0.64 1.47 -1.82
CA PHE A 92 1.41 2.08 -0.75
C PHE A 92 0.89 3.49 -0.43
N ALA A 93 1.09 3.90 0.82
CA ALA A 93 0.86 5.28 1.24
C ALA A 93 1.86 5.63 2.34
N ILE A 94 2.22 6.91 2.43
CA ILE A 94 3.19 7.42 3.41
C ILE A 94 2.75 8.78 3.93
N LEU A 95 3.03 9.05 5.20
CA LEU A 95 2.78 10.37 5.80
C LEU A 95 3.64 11.44 5.10
N PRO A 96 3.07 12.62 4.79
CA PRO A 96 3.74 13.66 3.99
C PRO A 96 5.13 14.07 4.50
N LYS A 97 5.31 14.16 5.81
CA LYS A 97 6.60 14.53 6.44
C LYS A 97 7.74 13.55 6.19
N PHE A 98 7.43 12.34 5.69
CA PHE A 98 8.41 11.29 5.39
C PHE A 98 8.59 11.02 3.89
N GLU A 99 7.82 11.72 3.04
CA GLU A 99 7.96 11.63 1.60
C GLU A 99 9.34 12.06 1.09
N LYS A 100 9.68 11.67 -0.14
CA LYS A 100 10.92 12.05 -0.85
C LYS A 100 12.22 11.64 -0.16
N LYS A 101 12.16 10.75 0.83
CA LYS A 101 13.32 10.21 1.56
C LYS A 101 13.64 8.75 1.19
N GLY A 102 12.91 8.19 0.23
CA GLY A 102 13.09 6.83 -0.28
C GLY A 102 12.48 5.73 0.59
N TYR A 103 11.77 6.05 1.65
CA TYR A 103 11.18 5.06 2.56
C TYR A 103 10.12 4.18 1.89
N ALA A 104 9.21 4.78 1.13
CA ALA A 104 8.17 4.01 0.43
C ALA A 104 8.78 3.04 -0.60
N PHE A 105 9.82 3.45 -1.32
CA PHE A 105 10.55 2.55 -2.22
C PHE A 105 11.25 1.42 -1.46
N GLU A 106 11.98 1.74 -0.39
CA GLU A 106 12.70 0.75 0.42
C GLU A 106 11.74 -0.31 0.97
N ALA A 107 10.62 0.11 1.57
CA ALA A 107 9.61 -0.78 2.11
C ALA A 107 8.96 -1.64 1.03
N SER A 108 8.49 -1.03 -0.06
CA SER A 108 7.77 -1.73 -1.14
C SER A 108 8.67 -2.69 -1.92
N ASN A 109 9.92 -2.32 -2.17
CA ASN A 109 10.89 -3.19 -2.85
C ASN A 109 11.18 -4.44 -2.00
N ALA A 110 11.46 -4.26 -0.72
CA ALA A 110 11.71 -5.38 0.19
C ALA A 110 10.47 -6.29 0.34
N TYR A 111 9.27 -5.69 0.37
CA TYR A 111 8.01 -6.44 0.39
C TYR A 111 7.82 -7.26 -0.90
N LEU A 112 8.07 -6.68 -2.07
CA LEU A 112 8.00 -7.38 -3.35
C LEU A 112 8.99 -8.52 -3.44
N ASP A 113 10.22 -8.35 -2.95
CA ASP A 113 11.23 -9.42 -2.93
C ASP A 113 10.82 -10.60 -2.05
N LEU A 114 10.08 -10.34 -0.97
CA LEU A 114 9.50 -11.37 -0.13
C LEU A 114 8.34 -12.07 -0.84
N VAL A 115 7.40 -11.29 -1.36
CA VAL A 115 6.19 -11.79 -2.03
C VAL A 115 6.51 -12.67 -3.23
N LYS A 116 7.46 -12.25 -4.08
CA LYS A 116 7.92 -13.01 -5.25
C LYS A 116 8.38 -14.44 -4.94
N LYS A 117 8.84 -14.68 -3.71
CA LYS A 117 9.31 -16.00 -3.26
C LYS A 117 8.18 -16.88 -2.72
N GLU A 118 7.06 -16.29 -2.34
CA GLU A 118 6.02 -16.97 -1.57
C GLU A 118 4.73 -17.18 -2.34
N ILE A 119 4.41 -16.31 -3.31
CA ILE A 119 3.16 -16.41 -4.06
C ILE A 119 3.26 -17.36 -5.25
N ILE A 120 2.11 -17.93 -5.60
CA ILE A 120 1.98 -18.85 -6.76
C ILE A 120 1.62 -18.11 -8.04
N GLU A 121 1.13 -16.88 -7.93
CA GLU A 121 0.78 -16.02 -9.06
C GLU A 121 2.01 -15.73 -9.93
N ASP A 122 1.78 -15.58 -11.21
CA ASP A 122 2.80 -15.26 -12.21
C ASP A 122 2.98 -13.75 -12.43
N LYS A 123 2.07 -12.95 -11.89
CA LYS A 123 1.97 -11.51 -12.13
C LYS A 123 1.48 -10.75 -10.89
N ILE A 124 2.04 -9.56 -10.68
CA ILE A 124 1.55 -8.56 -9.72
C ILE A 124 1.14 -7.32 -10.49
N ILE A 125 0.08 -6.65 -10.06
CA ILE A 125 -0.39 -5.39 -10.63
C ILE A 125 -0.28 -4.25 -9.62
N ALA A 126 -0.32 -3.02 -10.13
CA ALA A 126 -0.55 -1.80 -9.36
C ALA A 126 -1.51 -0.90 -10.13
N ILE A 127 -2.38 -0.22 -9.41
CA ILE A 127 -3.43 0.62 -9.97
C ILE A 127 -3.30 2.02 -9.40
N THR A 128 -3.35 3.04 -10.25
CA THR A 128 -3.24 4.43 -9.80
C THR A 128 -4.00 5.37 -10.72
N LEU A 129 -4.32 6.55 -10.22
CA LEU A 129 -4.84 7.65 -11.03
C LEU A 129 -3.74 8.21 -11.95
N PRO A 130 -4.07 8.61 -13.20
CA PRO A 130 -3.10 9.21 -14.13
C PRO A 130 -2.41 10.46 -13.58
N GLU A 131 -3.10 11.24 -12.74
CA GLU A 131 -2.57 12.46 -12.13
C GLU A 131 -1.64 12.19 -10.94
N ASN A 132 -1.62 10.97 -10.39
CA ASN A 132 -0.76 10.62 -9.27
C ASN A 132 0.67 10.32 -9.73
N THR A 133 1.37 11.35 -10.18
CA THR A 133 2.72 11.25 -10.75
C THR A 133 3.73 10.67 -9.75
N ALA A 134 3.56 10.93 -8.46
CA ALA A 134 4.44 10.38 -7.42
C ALA A 134 4.28 8.86 -7.30
N SER A 135 3.04 8.37 -7.34
CA SER A 135 2.75 6.93 -7.35
C SER A 135 3.29 6.25 -8.61
N ILE A 136 3.06 6.84 -9.78
CA ILE A 136 3.55 6.32 -11.07
C ILE A 136 5.07 6.15 -11.03
N LYS A 137 5.82 7.18 -10.62
CA LYS A 137 7.28 7.11 -10.52
C LYS A 137 7.76 6.01 -9.57
N LEU A 138 7.06 5.79 -8.47
CA LEU A 138 7.41 4.73 -7.54
C LEU A 138 7.09 3.35 -8.11
N ILE A 139 5.93 3.17 -8.75
CA ILE A 139 5.51 1.94 -9.42
C ILE A 139 6.54 1.54 -10.49
N GLU A 140 6.93 2.48 -11.36
CA GLU A 140 7.94 2.26 -12.41
C GLU A 140 9.31 1.93 -11.83
N LYS A 141 9.71 2.64 -10.77
CA LYS A 141 10.97 2.36 -10.05
C LYS A 141 11.00 0.98 -9.41
N LEU A 142 9.86 0.45 -8.98
CA LEU A 142 9.71 -0.92 -8.49
C LEU A 142 9.76 -1.98 -9.61
N GLY A 143 9.79 -1.54 -10.88
CA GLY A 143 9.90 -2.40 -12.04
C GLY A 143 8.57 -2.85 -12.64
N LEU A 144 7.44 -2.27 -12.22
CA LEU A 144 6.17 -2.49 -12.89
C LEU A 144 6.09 -1.61 -14.15
N ILE A 145 5.48 -2.15 -15.19
CA ILE A 145 5.39 -1.52 -16.52
C ILE A 145 3.92 -1.20 -16.79
N TYR A 146 3.65 -0.04 -17.37
CA TYR A 146 2.33 0.36 -17.82
C TYR A 146 1.74 -0.67 -18.79
N GLU A 147 0.47 -1.03 -18.61
CA GLU A 147 -0.26 -1.93 -19.49
C GLU A 147 -1.41 -1.26 -20.22
N ALA A 148 -2.28 -0.57 -19.48
CA ALA A 148 -3.52 -0.03 -20.04
C ALA A 148 -4.17 1.01 -19.11
N ASP A 149 -5.03 1.83 -19.71
CA ASP A 149 -6.06 2.58 -18.99
C ASP A 149 -7.33 1.72 -18.92
N PHE A 150 -8.08 1.84 -17.86
CA PHE A 150 -9.40 1.23 -17.71
C PHE A 150 -10.33 2.12 -16.88
N LEU A 151 -11.64 1.88 -17.03
CA LEU A 151 -12.67 2.60 -16.27
C LEU A 151 -13.07 1.77 -15.05
N ASP A 152 -13.08 2.41 -13.89
CA ASP A 152 -13.67 1.90 -12.66
C ASP A 152 -14.57 3.00 -12.06
N ASN A 153 -15.89 2.72 -11.96
CA ASN A 153 -16.88 3.69 -11.46
C ASN A 153 -16.79 5.09 -12.11
N ASP A 154 -16.71 5.13 -13.45
CA ASP A 154 -16.57 6.36 -14.26
C ASP A 154 -15.25 7.13 -14.07
N GLU A 155 -14.28 6.57 -13.33
CA GLU A 155 -12.95 7.12 -13.17
C GLU A 155 -11.93 6.36 -14.03
N THR A 156 -11.10 7.09 -14.77
CA THR A 156 -10.01 6.48 -15.54
C THR A 156 -8.85 6.15 -14.62
N LEU A 157 -8.46 4.88 -14.58
CA LEU A 157 -7.31 4.38 -13.82
C LEU A 157 -6.25 3.81 -14.76
N GLN A 158 -5.00 3.82 -14.31
CA GLN A 158 -3.87 3.19 -15.00
C GLN A 158 -3.48 1.89 -14.31
N LEU A 159 -3.33 0.85 -15.13
CA LEU A 159 -2.85 -0.45 -14.73
C LEU A 159 -1.38 -0.59 -15.09
N TYR A 160 -0.61 -0.97 -14.10
CA TYR A 160 0.80 -1.38 -14.24
C TYR A 160 0.96 -2.82 -13.81
N SER A 161 1.94 -3.52 -14.36
CA SER A 161 2.20 -4.91 -13.97
C SER A 161 3.66 -5.31 -14.00
N MET A 162 3.94 -6.40 -13.30
CA MET A 162 5.22 -7.08 -13.27
C MET A 162 5.00 -8.60 -13.38
N LYS A 163 5.68 -9.26 -14.29
CA LYS A 163 5.79 -10.73 -14.31
C LYS A 163 6.76 -11.18 -13.21
N ILE A 164 6.40 -12.27 -12.52
CA ILE A 164 7.21 -12.81 -11.43
C ILE A 164 7.91 -14.12 -11.84
N LYS A 165 7.27 -14.86 -12.72
CA LYS A 165 7.73 -16.15 -13.25
C LYS A 165 7.73 -16.14 -14.76
#